data_f186cb74b2d2e7ce85d1865e3e23f551
#
_entry.id   f186cb74b2d2e7ce85d1865e3e23f551
#
_cell.length_a   1.000
_cell.length_b   1.000
_cell.length_c   1.000
_cell.angle_alpha   90.00
_cell.angle_beta   90.00
_cell.angle_gamma   90.00
#
_symmetry.space_group_name_H-M   'P 1'
#
loop_
_entity.id
_entity.type
_entity.pdbx_description
1 polymer ?
#
loop_
_entity_poly.entity_id
_entity_poly.type
_entity_poly.pdbx_seq_one_letter_code
_entity_poly.pdbx_strand_id
1 'polypeptide(L)'
;MVNPKIINENTDELFKAILTLKNIDECYAFFDDLCTVPEIKAMAQRYAVAKMLNDGEIYSKIVDKTGASTATISRVNRALTYGSDGYVLTINRVKNNKGEV
;
A
#
# COMPACT_ATOMS: atom_id res chain seq x y z
N MET A 1 6.92 5.40 -12.98
CA MET A 1 7.50 6.74 -12.75
C MET A 1 6.67 7.52 -11.74
N VAL A 2 7.30 8.12 -10.78
CA VAL A 2 6.62 8.87 -9.73
C VAL A 2 6.01 10.16 -10.31
N ASN A 3 4.76 10.46 -9.94
CA ASN A 3 4.11 11.69 -10.34
C ASN A 3 4.82 12.89 -9.69
N PRO A 4 5.39 13.82 -10.48
CA PRO A 4 6.13 14.94 -9.91
C PRO A 4 5.30 15.89 -9.05
N LYS A 5 3.96 15.84 -9.18
CA LYS A 5 3.07 16.69 -8.37
C LYS A 5 3.09 16.34 -6.88
N ILE A 6 3.49 15.12 -6.52
CA ILE A 6 3.58 14.71 -5.10
C ILE A 6 4.94 15.01 -4.49
N ILE A 7 5.93 15.34 -5.30
CA ILE A 7 7.30 15.59 -4.84
C ILE A 7 7.46 17.03 -4.40
N ASN A 8 7.66 17.24 -3.10
CA ASN A 8 7.89 18.57 -2.52
C ASN A 8 8.50 18.40 -1.13
N GLU A 9 8.90 19.53 -0.53
CA GLU A 9 9.57 19.53 0.76
C GLU A 9 8.73 18.88 1.87
N ASN A 10 7.44 19.19 1.92
CA ASN A 10 6.56 18.64 2.95
C ASN A 10 6.40 17.12 2.80
N THR A 11 6.28 16.64 1.57
CA THR A 11 6.19 15.20 1.30
C THR A 11 7.50 14.50 1.68
N ASP A 12 8.64 15.12 1.36
CA ASP A 12 9.95 14.58 1.75
C ASP A 12 10.05 14.45 3.27
N GLU A 13 9.64 15.47 4.02
CA GLU A 13 9.68 15.45 5.48
C GLU A 13 8.78 14.35 6.06
N LEU A 14 7.59 14.18 5.48
CA LEU A 14 6.69 13.09 5.87
C LEU A 14 7.36 11.72 5.66
N PHE A 15 7.94 11.52 4.49
CA PHE A 15 8.56 10.22 4.18
C PHE A 15 9.80 9.97 5.02
N LYS A 16 10.57 11.01 5.35
CA LYS A 16 11.69 10.87 6.30
C LYS A 16 11.18 10.40 7.67
N ALA A 17 10.06 10.96 8.12
CA ALA A 17 9.45 10.54 9.39
C ALA A 17 9.01 9.06 9.33
N ILE A 18 8.34 8.67 8.23
CA ILE A 18 7.90 7.29 8.04
C ILE A 18 9.08 6.32 8.08
N LEU A 19 10.21 6.71 7.47
CA LEU A 19 11.41 5.87 7.44
C LEU A 19 12.06 5.66 8.82
N THR A 20 11.67 6.42 9.83
CA THR A 20 12.17 6.22 11.20
C THR A 20 11.39 5.15 11.98
N LEU A 21 10.22 4.75 11.49
CA LEU A 21 9.37 3.76 12.16
C LEU A 21 10.03 2.39 12.14
N LYS A 22 10.06 1.73 13.30
CA LYS A 22 10.85 0.50 13.49
C LYS A 22 10.02 -0.77 13.58
N ASN A 23 8.72 -0.64 13.86
CA ASN A 23 7.85 -1.80 14.04
C ASN A 23 6.40 -1.44 13.74
N ILE A 24 5.53 -2.45 13.73
CA ILE A 24 4.11 -2.27 13.42
C ILE A 24 3.42 -1.37 14.43
N ASP A 25 3.75 -1.50 15.71
CA ASP A 25 3.11 -0.69 16.76
C ASP A 25 3.39 0.80 16.55
N GLU A 26 4.61 1.14 16.17
CA GLU A 26 4.97 2.53 15.85
C GLU A 26 4.24 3.03 14.61
N CYS A 27 4.04 2.17 13.61
CA CYS A 27 3.23 2.52 12.44
C CYS A 27 1.78 2.81 12.83
N TYR A 28 1.17 1.97 13.68
CA TYR A 28 -0.19 2.23 14.17
C TYR A 28 -0.27 3.57 14.88
N ALA A 29 0.66 3.85 15.78
CA ALA A 29 0.67 5.11 16.54
C ALA A 29 0.79 6.33 15.62
N PHE A 30 1.74 6.29 14.69
CA PHE A 30 1.96 7.41 13.78
C PHE A 30 0.78 7.67 12.85
N PHE A 31 0.27 6.60 12.23
CA PHE A 31 -0.82 6.74 11.27
C PHE A 31 -2.16 7.03 11.96
N ASP A 32 -2.35 6.58 13.20
CA ASP A 32 -3.53 6.96 13.99
C ASP A 32 -3.58 8.49 14.20
N ASP A 33 -2.43 9.10 14.45
CA ASP A 33 -2.35 10.57 14.60
C ASP A 33 -2.45 11.29 13.26
N LEU A 34 -1.87 10.74 12.21
CA LEU A 34 -1.74 11.41 10.91
C LEU A 34 -3.02 11.32 10.07
N CYS A 35 -3.68 10.18 10.10
CA CYS A 35 -4.77 9.86 9.17
C CYS A 35 -6.08 9.60 9.91
N THR A 36 -7.19 9.77 9.18
CA THR A 36 -8.50 9.34 9.66
C THR A 36 -8.62 7.81 9.51
N VAL A 37 -9.56 7.22 10.26
CA VAL A 37 -9.84 5.79 10.17
C VAL A 37 -10.20 5.37 8.73
N PRO A 38 -11.12 6.08 8.02
CA PRO A 38 -11.41 5.72 6.63
C PRO A 38 -10.20 5.78 5.70
N GLU A 39 -9.30 6.73 5.91
CA GLU A 39 -8.06 6.84 5.11
C GLU A 39 -7.17 5.63 5.31
N ILE A 40 -6.98 5.20 6.55
CA ILE A 40 -6.16 4.02 6.85
C ILE A 40 -6.79 2.76 6.26
N LYS A 41 -8.11 2.60 6.44
CA LYS A 41 -8.83 1.44 5.90
C LYS A 41 -8.74 1.38 4.38
N ALA A 42 -8.85 2.52 3.70
CA ALA A 42 -8.75 2.58 2.25
C ALA A 42 -7.35 2.18 1.78
N MET A 43 -6.30 2.67 2.42
CA MET A 43 -4.93 2.30 2.09
C MET A 43 -4.68 0.80 2.32
N ALA A 44 -5.13 0.28 3.45
CA ALA A 44 -4.98 -1.13 3.78
C ALA A 44 -5.72 -2.02 2.77
N GLN A 45 -6.91 -1.62 2.35
CA GLN A 45 -7.69 -2.35 1.34
C GLN A 45 -6.95 -2.37 0.00
N ARG A 46 -6.44 -1.21 -0.45
CA ARG A 46 -5.70 -1.14 -1.72
C ARG A 46 -4.45 -2.02 -1.68
N TYR A 47 -3.74 -2.04 -0.57
CA TYR A 47 -2.56 -2.88 -0.44
C TYR A 47 -2.92 -4.38 -0.48
N ALA A 48 -3.98 -4.78 0.22
CA ALA A 48 -4.47 -6.15 0.18
C ALA A 48 -4.87 -6.58 -1.24
N VAL A 49 -5.55 -5.68 -1.97
CA VAL A 49 -5.92 -5.92 -3.38
C VAL A 49 -4.66 -6.11 -4.24
N ALA A 50 -3.66 -5.25 -4.05
CA ALA A 50 -2.41 -5.35 -4.81
C ALA A 50 -1.69 -6.67 -4.58
N LYS A 51 -1.65 -7.15 -3.35
CA LYS A 51 -1.05 -8.45 -3.01
C LYS A 51 -1.76 -9.59 -3.71
N MET A 52 -3.09 -9.60 -3.69
CA MET A 52 -3.88 -10.65 -4.32
C MET A 52 -3.74 -10.64 -5.84
N LEU A 53 -3.74 -9.45 -6.45
CA LEU A 53 -3.49 -9.32 -7.89
C LEU A 53 -2.09 -9.82 -8.26
N ASN A 54 -1.10 -9.48 -7.45
CA ASN A 54 0.27 -9.92 -7.67
C ASN A 54 0.40 -11.45 -7.57
N ASP A 55 -0.44 -12.08 -6.76
CA ASP A 55 -0.49 -13.54 -6.62
C ASP A 55 -1.33 -14.21 -7.72
N GLY A 56 -1.91 -13.45 -8.63
CA GLY A 56 -2.69 -13.99 -9.75
C GLY A 56 -4.13 -14.33 -9.43
N GLU A 57 -4.66 -13.80 -8.32
CA GLU A 57 -6.05 -14.06 -7.95
C GLU A 57 -7.04 -13.39 -8.90
N ILE A 58 -8.18 -14.04 -9.13
CA ILE A 58 -9.25 -13.48 -9.97
C ILE A 58 -10.04 -12.42 -9.22
N TYR A 59 -10.67 -11.50 -9.96
CA TYR A 59 -11.38 -10.36 -9.39
C TYR A 59 -12.50 -10.76 -8.42
N SER A 60 -13.29 -11.77 -8.76
CA SER A 60 -14.40 -12.19 -7.90
C SER A 60 -13.91 -12.62 -6.50
N LYS A 61 -12.77 -13.30 -6.44
CA LYS A 61 -12.18 -13.71 -5.18
C LYS A 61 -11.65 -12.52 -4.39
N ILE A 62 -11.08 -11.54 -5.08
CA ILE A 62 -10.59 -10.31 -4.45
C ILE A 62 -11.75 -9.51 -3.86
N VAL A 63 -12.86 -9.36 -4.60
CA VAL A 63 -14.08 -8.72 -4.09
C VAL A 63 -14.55 -9.42 -2.81
N ASP A 64 -14.63 -10.72 -2.83
CA ASP A 64 -15.11 -11.51 -1.67
C ASP A 64 -14.23 -11.30 -0.43
N LYS A 65 -12.92 -11.30 -0.61
CA LYS A 65 -11.98 -11.22 0.52
C LYS A 65 -11.75 -9.81 1.03
N THR A 66 -11.76 -8.81 0.15
CA THR A 66 -11.38 -7.44 0.52
C THR A 66 -12.55 -6.49 0.64
N GLY A 67 -13.70 -6.84 0.06
CA GLY A 67 -14.84 -5.93 -0.03
C GLY A 67 -14.62 -4.77 -1.00
N ALA A 68 -13.51 -4.75 -1.74
CA ALA A 68 -13.22 -3.69 -2.70
C ALA A 68 -14.17 -3.78 -3.90
N SER A 69 -14.55 -2.62 -4.46
CA SER A 69 -15.31 -2.57 -5.70
C SER A 69 -14.42 -3.00 -6.87
N THR A 70 -15.06 -3.43 -7.96
CA THR A 70 -14.31 -3.77 -9.17
C THR A 70 -13.57 -2.56 -9.72
N ALA A 71 -14.12 -1.34 -9.53
CA ALA A 71 -13.45 -0.10 -9.92
C ALA A 71 -12.14 0.09 -9.13
N THR A 72 -12.17 -0.16 -7.82
CA THR A 72 -10.96 -0.09 -6.99
C THR A 72 -9.93 -1.12 -7.43
N ILE A 73 -10.36 -2.36 -7.69
CA ILE A 73 -9.46 -3.43 -8.12
C ILE A 73 -8.81 -3.07 -9.45
N SER A 74 -9.58 -2.56 -10.41
CA SER A 74 -9.05 -2.14 -11.71
C SER A 74 -8.04 -1.02 -11.58
N ARG A 75 -8.31 -0.05 -10.70
CA ARG A 75 -7.39 1.06 -10.43
C ARG A 75 -6.08 0.57 -9.83
N VAL A 76 -6.15 -0.32 -8.84
CA VAL A 76 -4.95 -0.90 -8.23
C VAL A 76 -4.17 -1.72 -9.25
N ASN A 77 -4.86 -2.52 -10.06
CA ASN A 77 -4.22 -3.31 -11.10
C ASN A 77 -3.48 -2.43 -12.11
N ARG A 78 -4.06 -1.30 -12.47
CA ARG A 78 -3.40 -0.34 -13.36
C ARG A 78 -2.14 0.23 -12.73
N ALA A 79 -2.18 0.59 -11.44
CA ALA A 79 -0.99 1.07 -10.73
C ALA A 79 0.07 -0.03 -10.59
N LEU A 80 -0.36 -1.27 -10.36
CA LEU A 80 0.55 -2.42 -10.26
C LEU A 80 1.29 -2.66 -11.60
N THR A 81 0.58 -2.52 -12.72
CA THR A 81 1.12 -2.80 -14.06
C THR A 81 1.90 -1.63 -14.64
N TYR A 82 1.38 -0.41 -14.50
CA TYR A 82 1.90 0.78 -15.18
C TYR A 82 2.34 1.90 -14.24
N GLY A 83 2.34 1.65 -12.93
CA GLY A 83 2.68 2.67 -11.94
C GLY A 83 4.19 2.82 -11.72
N SER A 84 4.55 3.16 -10.49
CA SER A 84 5.93 3.49 -10.10
C SER A 84 6.64 2.31 -9.43
N ASP A 85 6.10 1.10 -9.54
CA ASP A 85 6.65 -0.13 -8.97
C ASP A 85 6.68 -0.18 -7.44
N GLY A 86 6.03 0.76 -6.76
CA GLY A 86 6.01 0.81 -5.29
C GLY A 86 5.34 -0.41 -4.65
N TYR A 87 4.25 -0.90 -5.24
CA TYR A 87 3.60 -2.12 -4.75
C TYR A 87 4.51 -3.34 -4.89
N VAL A 88 5.11 -3.51 -6.06
CA VAL A 88 5.99 -4.65 -6.32
C VAL A 88 7.19 -4.64 -5.39
N LEU A 89 7.79 -3.47 -5.21
CA LEU A 89 8.94 -3.28 -4.31
C LEU A 89 8.60 -3.71 -2.88
N THR A 90 7.49 -3.20 -2.34
CA THR A 90 7.11 -3.46 -0.94
C THR A 90 6.66 -4.90 -0.74
N ILE A 91 5.87 -5.43 -1.67
CA ILE A 91 5.41 -6.83 -1.60
C ILE A 91 6.60 -7.79 -1.61
N ASN A 92 7.56 -7.56 -2.49
CA ASN A 92 8.74 -8.42 -2.58
C ASN A 92 9.61 -8.33 -1.32
N ARG A 93 9.77 -7.13 -0.77
CA ARG A 93 10.53 -6.94 0.47
C ARG A 93 9.88 -7.64 1.66
N VAL A 94 8.57 -7.54 1.78
CA VAL A 94 7.84 -8.25 2.85
C VAL A 94 8.01 -9.76 2.70
N LYS A 95 7.88 -10.29 1.50
CA LYS A 95 8.09 -11.73 1.25
C LYS A 95 9.51 -12.18 1.61
N ASN A 96 10.50 -11.39 1.26
CA ASN A 96 11.90 -11.72 1.51
C ASN A 96 12.25 -11.65 3.00
N ASN A 97 11.59 -10.75 3.75
CA ASN A 97 11.82 -10.59 5.18
C ASN A 97 11.04 -11.59 6.05
N LYS A 98 10.16 -12.37 5.44
CA LYS A 98 9.25 -13.25 6.16
C LYS A 98 9.96 -14.31 7.00
N GLY A 99 11.14 -14.75 6.56
CA GLY A 99 11.94 -15.73 7.28
C GLY A 99 12.83 -15.13 8.36
N GLU A 100 12.90 -13.83 8.48
CA GLU A 100 13.78 -13.13 9.42
C GLU A 100 13.07 -12.75 10.72
N VAL A 101 11.78 -12.93 10.78
CA VAL A 101 10.96 -12.49 11.93
C VAL A 101 10.80 -13.58 12.97
#